data_31248e72f3e2c854e4d223ed08094c5c
#
_entry.id   31248e72f3e2c854e4d223ed08094c5c
#
_cell.length_a   1.000
_cell.length_b   1.000
_cell.length_c   1.000
_cell.angle_alpha   90.00
_cell.angle_beta   90.00
_cell.angle_gamma   90.00
#
_symmetry.space_group_name_H-M   'P 1'
#
loop_
_entity.id
_entity.type
_entity.pdbx_description
1 polymer ?
#
loop_
_entity_poly.entity_id
_entity_poly.type
_entity_poly.pdbx_seq_one_letter_code
_entity_poly.pdbx_strand_id
1 'polypeptide(L)'
;MVSLSAPRSTGPLVLRLASSPRPALVQEPGAPGEHGAVDQRIELSGRVTVNWAAKTAGLLADEGVGPGDPVALDLPAHWLSHALALGVLCAGAEPADDGAAPAAVLTDRPERWTDPATAVFVVALPRGLELLAGGAVADPSVVDVAAEILGQPDALPGPVDHVRPEALSAADVAADEDAARQDGQDDDGPRPRLTWAGMRAVLEAWDAGRAVQVRP
;
A
#
# COMPACT_ATOMS: atom_id res chain seq x y z
N MET A 1 -13.83 -38.25 8.82
CA MET A 1 -13.83 -36.78 8.92
C MET A 1 -13.48 -36.22 7.54
N VAL A 2 -14.48 -35.75 6.78
CA VAL A 2 -14.26 -35.23 5.42
C VAL A 2 -13.81 -33.78 5.57
N SER A 3 -12.54 -33.50 5.22
CA SER A 3 -12.03 -32.14 5.14
C SER A 3 -12.60 -31.49 3.87
N LEU A 4 -13.61 -30.67 4.01
CA LEU A 4 -14.11 -29.82 2.93
C LEU A 4 -13.13 -28.66 2.75
N SER A 5 -12.11 -28.85 1.92
CA SER A 5 -11.38 -27.71 1.36
C SER A 5 -12.36 -26.87 0.55
N ALA A 6 -12.60 -25.63 0.96
CA ALA A 6 -13.39 -24.71 0.17
C ALA A 6 -12.81 -24.63 -1.25
N PRO A 7 -13.63 -24.67 -2.31
CA PRO A 7 -13.15 -24.56 -3.67
C PRO A 7 -12.39 -23.23 -3.79
N ARG A 8 -11.16 -23.27 -4.33
CA ARG A 8 -10.42 -22.05 -4.67
C ARG A 8 -11.27 -21.29 -5.70
N SER A 9 -11.69 -20.10 -5.36
CA SER A 9 -12.38 -19.23 -6.30
C SER A 9 -11.44 -18.99 -7.49
N THR A 10 -11.91 -19.26 -8.69
CA THR A 10 -11.19 -19.00 -9.94
C THR A 10 -11.43 -17.54 -10.34
N GLY A 11 -10.39 -16.83 -10.79
CA GLY A 11 -10.49 -15.45 -11.26
C GLY A 11 -9.38 -14.56 -10.69
N PRO A 12 -9.29 -13.30 -11.16
CA PRO A 12 -8.27 -12.35 -10.73
C PRO A 12 -8.28 -12.16 -9.21
N LEU A 13 -7.09 -12.08 -8.61
CA LEU A 13 -6.90 -11.99 -7.17
C LEU A 13 -7.71 -10.83 -6.56
N VAL A 14 -7.62 -9.65 -7.15
CA VAL A 14 -8.32 -8.44 -6.65
C VAL A 14 -9.83 -8.62 -6.65
N LEU A 15 -10.41 -9.24 -7.68
CA LEU A 15 -11.86 -9.47 -7.77
C LEU A 15 -12.32 -10.52 -6.74
N ARG A 16 -11.51 -11.54 -6.49
CA ARG A 16 -11.79 -12.51 -5.40
C ARG A 16 -11.74 -11.83 -4.04
N LEU A 17 -10.75 -10.96 -3.83
CA LEU A 17 -10.59 -10.18 -2.61
C LEU A 17 -11.79 -9.24 -2.41
N ALA A 18 -12.19 -8.49 -3.46
CA ALA A 18 -13.33 -7.57 -3.45
C ALA A 18 -14.66 -8.26 -3.08
N SER A 19 -14.82 -9.53 -3.43
CA SER A 19 -16.01 -10.31 -3.07
C SER A 19 -15.94 -10.96 -1.68
N SER A 20 -14.77 -10.89 -1.01
CA SER A 20 -14.54 -11.56 0.27
C SER A 20 -14.96 -10.69 1.46
N PRO A 21 -15.89 -11.16 2.32
CA PRO A 21 -16.21 -10.52 3.59
C PRO A 21 -15.20 -10.89 4.70
N ARG A 22 -14.27 -11.82 4.43
CA ARG A 22 -13.28 -12.27 5.42
C ARG A 22 -12.20 -11.21 5.60
N PRO A 23 -11.56 -11.17 6.79
CA PRO A 23 -10.39 -10.32 7.00
C PRO A 23 -9.31 -10.60 5.96
N ALA A 24 -8.79 -9.52 5.36
CA ALA A 24 -7.63 -9.53 4.46
C ALA A 24 -6.41 -8.97 5.16
N LEU A 25 -6.61 -7.92 5.96
CA LEU A 25 -5.58 -7.29 6.78
C LEU A 25 -6.01 -7.30 8.24
N VAL A 26 -5.09 -7.61 9.13
CA VAL A 26 -5.28 -7.57 10.58
C VAL A 26 -4.08 -6.88 11.18
N GLN A 27 -4.29 -5.80 11.91
CA GLN A 27 -3.23 -5.09 12.66
C GLN A 27 -3.59 -5.07 14.13
N GLU A 28 -2.67 -5.57 14.96
CA GLU A 28 -2.82 -5.53 16.42
C GLU A 28 -2.37 -4.16 16.96
N PRO A 29 -2.88 -3.73 18.13
CA PRO A 29 -2.42 -2.51 18.77
C PRO A 29 -0.92 -2.54 19.03
N GLY A 30 -0.25 -1.40 18.77
CA GLY A 30 1.16 -1.22 19.08
C GLY A 30 1.39 -0.42 20.36
N ALA A 31 2.65 -0.19 20.70
CA ALA A 31 3.00 0.61 21.85
C ALA A 31 2.64 2.09 21.67
N PRO A 32 2.28 2.82 22.74
CA PRO A 32 2.09 4.27 22.66
C PRO A 32 3.36 4.96 22.14
N GLY A 33 3.22 5.77 21.10
CA GLY A 33 4.33 6.50 20.47
C GLY A 33 5.12 5.70 19.43
N GLU A 34 4.84 4.41 19.27
CA GLU A 34 5.39 3.62 18.18
C GLU A 34 4.83 4.09 16.84
N HIS A 35 5.72 4.32 15.87
CA HIS A 35 5.33 4.80 14.54
C HIS A 35 4.59 3.71 13.77
N GLY A 36 3.48 4.08 13.11
CA GLY A 36 2.61 3.12 12.43
C GLY A 36 1.74 2.27 13.36
N ALA A 37 1.83 2.45 14.69
CA ALA A 37 0.99 1.75 15.65
C ALA A 37 -0.47 2.23 15.58
N VAL A 38 -1.39 1.30 15.83
CA VAL A 38 -2.82 1.59 16.00
C VAL A 38 -3.23 1.47 17.47
N ASP A 39 -4.28 2.20 17.88
CA ASP A 39 -4.74 2.21 19.28
C ASP A 39 -5.58 0.97 19.63
N GLN A 40 -6.16 0.34 18.62
CA GLN A 40 -7.02 -0.83 18.76
C GLN A 40 -6.77 -1.81 17.61
N ARG A 41 -7.15 -3.07 17.82
CA ARG A 41 -7.12 -4.07 16.76
C ARG A 41 -7.98 -3.62 15.58
N ILE A 42 -7.38 -3.63 14.39
CA ILE A 42 -8.03 -3.29 13.13
C ILE A 42 -8.13 -4.54 12.26
N GLU A 43 -9.31 -4.79 11.74
CA GLU A 43 -9.55 -5.84 10.74
C GLU A 43 -10.23 -5.22 9.51
N LEU A 44 -9.59 -5.34 8.36
CA LEU A 44 -10.18 -4.96 7.09
C LEU A 44 -10.57 -6.21 6.30
N SER A 45 -11.84 -6.28 5.87
CA SER A 45 -12.25 -7.31 4.93
C SER A 45 -11.62 -7.09 3.55
N GLY A 46 -11.58 -8.14 2.73
CA GLY A 46 -11.10 -8.02 1.37
C GLY A 46 -11.82 -6.93 0.57
N ARG A 47 -13.13 -6.81 0.75
CA ARG A 47 -13.92 -5.75 0.11
C ARG A 47 -13.44 -4.35 0.51
N VAL A 48 -13.25 -4.11 1.80
CA VAL A 48 -12.82 -2.79 2.30
C VAL A 48 -11.40 -2.49 1.82
N THR A 49 -10.50 -3.48 1.83
CA THR A 49 -9.13 -3.34 1.32
C THR A 49 -9.14 -2.95 -0.17
N VAL A 50 -9.98 -3.58 -0.99
CA VAL A 50 -10.09 -3.24 -2.42
C VAL A 50 -10.76 -1.88 -2.64
N ASN A 51 -11.71 -1.45 -1.80
CA ASN A 51 -12.26 -0.10 -1.90
C ASN A 51 -11.16 0.97 -1.69
N TRP A 52 -10.29 0.78 -0.71
CA TRP A 52 -9.14 1.65 -0.52
C TRP A 52 -8.19 1.63 -1.72
N ALA A 53 -7.92 0.44 -2.25
CA ALA A 53 -7.09 0.30 -3.44
C ALA A 53 -7.70 0.99 -4.67
N ALA A 54 -9.01 0.88 -4.87
CA ALA A 54 -9.72 1.56 -5.97
C ALA A 54 -9.61 3.08 -5.86
N LYS A 55 -9.83 3.63 -4.64
CA LYS A 55 -9.68 5.06 -4.37
C LYS A 55 -8.24 5.54 -4.61
N THR A 56 -7.26 4.76 -4.20
CA THR A 56 -5.84 5.07 -4.44
C THR A 56 -5.53 5.09 -5.93
N ALA A 57 -6.01 4.10 -6.67
CA ALA A 57 -5.81 4.03 -8.12
C ALA A 57 -6.47 5.22 -8.84
N GLY A 58 -7.64 5.66 -8.38
CA GLY A 58 -8.31 6.87 -8.87
C GLY A 58 -7.48 8.12 -8.59
N LEU A 59 -7.00 8.29 -7.36
CA LEU A 59 -6.19 9.43 -6.95
C LEU A 59 -4.87 9.52 -7.75
N LEU A 60 -4.19 8.39 -7.95
CA LEU A 60 -2.99 8.33 -8.78
C LEU A 60 -3.28 8.75 -10.22
N ALA A 61 -4.40 8.27 -10.80
CA ALA A 61 -4.80 8.61 -12.15
C ALA A 61 -5.13 10.10 -12.31
N ASP A 62 -5.76 10.74 -11.32
CA ASP A 62 -6.04 12.18 -11.32
C ASP A 62 -4.76 13.01 -11.36
N GLU A 63 -3.68 12.51 -10.76
CA GLU A 63 -2.35 13.12 -10.76
C GLU A 63 -1.47 12.67 -11.94
N GLY A 64 -2.05 11.94 -12.90
CA GLY A 64 -1.38 11.50 -14.11
C GLY A 64 -0.44 10.30 -13.93
N VAL A 65 -0.52 9.60 -12.80
CA VAL A 65 0.27 8.40 -12.52
C VAL A 65 -0.55 7.15 -12.89
N GLY A 66 -0.01 6.31 -13.77
CA GLY A 66 -0.77 5.19 -14.31
C GLY A 66 0.11 4.03 -14.80
N PRO A 67 -0.37 3.27 -15.81
CA PRO A 67 0.30 2.05 -16.25
C PRO A 67 1.74 2.26 -16.68
N GLY A 68 2.66 1.50 -16.07
CA GLY A 68 4.09 1.53 -16.36
C GLY A 68 4.88 2.63 -15.66
N ASP A 69 4.22 3.53 -14.91
CA ASP A 69 4.93 4.56 -14.15
C ASP A 69 5.57 3.94 -12.91
N PRO A 70 6.87 4.22 -12.65
CA PRO A 70 7.55 3.71 -11.47
C PRO A 70 7.09 4.45 -10.21
N VAL A 71 6.61 3.71 -9.20
CA VAL A 71 6.14 4.25 -7.93
C VAL A 71 6.94 3.68 -6.76
N ALA A 72 7.46 4.57 -5.93
CA ALA A 72 8.15 4.20 -4.69
C ALA A 72 7.18 4.10 -3.50
N LEU A 73 7.46 3.16 -2.60
CA LEU A 73 6.78 3.04 -1.31
C LEU A 73 7.75 3.46 -0.19
N ASP A 74 7.49 4.59 0.44
CA ASP A 74 8.23 5.08 1.58
C ASP A 74 7.30 5.24 2.79
N LEU A 75 6.71 4.11 3.21
CA LEU A 75 5.72 4.01 4.29
C LEU A 75 6.09 2.88 5.24
N PRO A 76 5.83 3.01 6.54
CA PRO A 76 5.96 1.88 7.46
C PRO A 76 4.91 0.80 7.19
N ALA A 77 5.14 -0.39 7.75
CA ALA A 77 4.14 -1.45 7.74
C ALA A 77 2.90 -1.01 8.54
N HIS A 78 1.81 -0.77 7.82
CA HIS A 78 0.55 -0.28 8.38
C HIS A 78 -0.62 -0.78 7.51
N TRP A 79 -1.82 -0.97 8.07
CA TRP A 79 -2.97 -1.44 7.30
C TRP A 79 -3.25 -0.54 6.08
N LEU A 80 -3.15 0.78 6.27
CA LEU A 80 -3.36 1.75 5.19
C LEU A 80 -2.26 1.63 4.12
N SER A 81 -1.00 1.52 4.52
CA SER A 81 0.13 1.38 3.59
C SER A 81 -0.06 0.18 2.64
N HIS A 82 -0.51 -0.98 3.17
CA HIS A 82 -0.80 -2.16 2.36
C HIS A 82 -1.97 -1.95 1.38
N ALA A 83 -3.02 -1.25 1.83
CA ALA A 83 -4.16 -0.94 0.99
C ALA A 83 -3.80 0.05 -0.14
N LEU A 84 -2.98 1.08 0.17
CA LEU A 84 -2.46 2.03 -0.81
C LEU A 84 -1.53 1.33 -1.81
N ALA A 85 -0.61 0.47 -1.35
CA ALA A 85 0.27 -0.31 -2.22
C ALA A 85 -0.52 -1.20 -3.20
N LEU A 86 -1.61 -1.84 -2.75
CA LEU A 86 -2.52 -2.54 -3.65
C LEU A 86 -3.13 -1.59 -4.69
N GLY A 87 -3.44 -0.36 -4.31
CA GLY A 87 -3.97 0.66 -5.21
C GLY A 87 -2.98 1.05 -6.30
N VAL A 88 -1.69 1.18 -5.98
CA VAL A 88 -0.62 1.41 -6.97
C VAL A 88 -0.63 0.30 -8.02
N LEU A 89 -0.68 -0.96 -7.58
CA LEU A 89 -0.76 -2.09 -8.51
C LEU A 89 -2.06 -2.09 -9.33
N CYS A 90 -3.21 -1.72 -8.71
CA CYS A 90 -4.49 -1.62 -9.42
C CYS A 90 -4.50 -0.48 -10.47
N ALA A 91 -3.71 0.57 -10.30
CA ALA A 91 -3.48 1.62 -11.31
C ALA A 91 -2.65 1.13 -12.50
N GLY A 92 -2.01 -0.04 -12.38
CA GLY A 92 -1.08 -0.57 -13.36
C GLY A 92 0.32 0.05 -13.26
N ALA A 93 0.57 0.85 -12.24
CA ALA A 93 1.89 1.36 -11.95
C ALA A 93 2.85 0.24 -11.51
N GLU A 94 4.15 0.47 -11.68
CA GLU A 94 5.18 -0.53 -11.41
C GLU A 94 6.01 -0.14 -10.17
N PRO A 95 6.63 -1.11 -9.49
CA PRO A 95 7.65 -0.81 -8.49
C PRO A 95 8.74 0.08 -9.06
N ALA A 96 9.13 1.12 -8.33
CA ALA A 96 10.30 1.91 -8.72
C ALA A 96 11.56 1.08 -8.52
N ASP A 97 12.42 1.03 -9.53
CA ASP A 97 13.74 0.40 -9.45
C ASP A 97 14.72 1.27 -8.64
N ASP A 98 15.68 0.62 -7.97
CA ASP A 98 16.79 1.32 -7.32
C ASP A 98 17.61 2.11 -8.34
N GLY A 99 17.74 3.41 -8.08
CA GLY A 99 18.59 4.32 -8.85
C GLY A 99 17.88 5.09 -9.98
N ALA A 100 16.64 4.78 -10.30
CA ALA A 100 15.81 5.65 -11.15
C ALA A 100 14.96 6.56 -10.28
N ALA A 101 14.82 7.84 -10.65
CA ALA A 101 13.86 8.72 -9.99
C ALA A 101 12.44 8.18 -10.24
N PRO A 102 11.64 7.90 -9.19
CA PRO A 102 10.29 7.42 -9.37
C PRO A 102 9.39 8.53 -9.95
N ALA A 103 8.39 8.16 -10.75
CA ALA A 103 7.36 9.10 -11.21
C ALA A 103 6.51 9.59 -10.04
N ALA A 104 6.28 8.72 -9.04
CA ALA A 104 5.55 9.08 -7.83
C ALA A 104 6.10 8.33 -6.60
N VAL A 105 5.83 8.89 -5.42
CA VAL A 105 6.12 8.26 -4.13
C VAL A 105 4.93 8.40 -3.19
N LEU A 106 4.60 7.35 -2.47
CA LEU A 106 3.71 7.40 -1.31
C LEU A 106 4.58 7.39 -0.05
N THR A 107 4.54 8.48 0.72
CA THR A 107 5.46 8.68 1.86
C THR A 107 4.77 9.33 3.06
N ASP A 108 5.25 9.02 4.24
CA ASP A 108 4.96 9.75 5.50
C ASP A 108 6.10 10.74 5.87
N ARG A 109 7.12 10.87 4.98
CA ARG A 109 8.31 11.71 5.16
C ARG A 109 8.57 12.54 3.90
N PRO A 110 7.66 13.48 3.53
CA PRO A 110 7.75 14.22 2.27
C PRO A 110 9.06 15.03 2.11
N GLU A 111 9.67 15.45 3.22
CA GLU A 111 10.93 16.19 3.24
C GLU A 111 12.12 15.45 2.63
N ARG A 112 12.02 14.13 2.47
CA ARG A 112 13.07 13.30 1.82
C ARG A 112 12.99 13.33 0.29
N TRP A 113 11.87 13.78 -0.25
CA TRP A 113 11.56 13.71 -1.67
C TRP A 113 11.53 15.12 -2.26
N THR A 114 12.69 15.57 -2.75
CA THR A 114 12.90 16.94 -3.22
C THR A 114 13.04 17.05 -4.73
N ASP A 115 12.99 15.94 -5.46
CA ASP A 115 13.02 15.95 -6.93
C ASP A 115 11.67 16.49 -7.44
N PRO A 116 11.67 17.63 -8.17
CA PRO A 116 10.43 18.22 -8.69
C PRO A 116 9.77 17.37 -9.79
N ALA A 117 10.45 16.36 -10.32
CA ALA A 117 9.89 15.43 -11.29
C ALA A 117 9.09 14.28 -10.64
N THR A 118 9.23 14.09 -9.33
CA THR A 118 8.51 13.05 -8.56
C THR A 118 7.24 13.62 -7.95
N ALA A 119 6.08 13.05 -8.28
CA ALA A 119 4.82 13.38 -7.62
C ALA A 119 4.82 12.82 -6.18
N VAL A 120 4.66 13.68 -5.17
CA VAL A 120 4.73 13.28 -3.76
C VAL A 120 3.33 13.16 -3.17
N PHE A 121 2.95 11.95 -2.77
CA PHE A 121 1.70 11.64 -2.09
C PHE A 121 1.98 11.48 -0.59
N VAL A 122 1.57 12.48 0.19
CA VAL A 122 1.79 12.49 1.64
C VAL A 122 0.71 11.68 2.35
N VAL A 123 1.13 10.71 3.14
CA VAL A 123 0.25 9.79 3.85
C VAL A 123 0.34 10.02 5.35
N ALA A 124 -0.71 10.54 5.94
CA ALA A 124 -0.86 10.55 7.39
C ALA A 124 -1.42 9.21 7.86
N LEU A 125 -0.66 8.48 8.67
CA LEU A 125 -1.08 7.16 9.17
C LEU A 125 -2.02 7.31 10.37
N PRO A 126 -3.28 6.84 10.26
CA PRO A 126 -4.24 6.96 11.35
C PRO A 126 -3.98 5.92 12.44
N ARG A 127 -4.25 6.27 13.69
CA ARG A 127 -4.19 5.31 14.81
C ARG A 127 -5.45 4.43 14.94
N GLY A 128 -6.46 4.70 14.13
CA GLY A 128 -7.72 3.97 14.05
C GLY A 128 -8.16 3.74 12.61
N LEU A 129 -9.46 3.68 12.38
CA LEU A 129 -10.06 3.60 11.05
C LEU A 129 -10.42 4.98 10.47
N GLU A 130 -10.53 5.98 11.34
CA GLU A 130 -10.71 7.36 10.92
C GLU A 130 -9.46 7.87 10.21
N LEU A 131 -9.64 8.45 9.03
CA LEU A 131 -8.58 9.22 8.42
C LEU A 131 -8.32 10.45 9.30
N LEU A 132 -7.07 10.70 9.59
CA LEU A 132 -6.68 11.98 10.14
C LEU A 132 -7.09 13.02 9.12
N ALA A 133 -7.96 13.94 9.54
CA ALA A 133 -8.26 15.11 8.73
C ALA A 133 -6.92 15.72 8.33
N GLY A 134 -6.69 15.84 7.01
CA GLY A 134 -5.39 16.20 6.46
C GLY A 134 -4.76 17.29 7.28
N GLY A 135 -3.67 16.99 7.93
CA GLY A 135 -2.86 17.99 8.58
C GLY A 135 -2.33 18.84 7.45
N ALA A 136 -2.80 20.07 7.34
CA ALA A 136 -2.51 20.94 6.24
C ALA A 136 -1.07 20.76 5.75
N VAL A 137 -0.88 19.97 4.72
CA VAL A 137 0.37 19.97 3.98
C VAL A 137 0.37 21.35 3.32
N ALA A 138 1.16 22.26 3.88
CA ALA A 138 1.16 23.64 3.44
C ALA A 138 1.80 23.81 2.04
N ASP A 139 2.37 22.75 1.51
CA ASP A 139 3.02 22.72 0.20
C ASP A 139 2.01 22.31 -0.88
N PRO A 140 1.61 23.20 -1.79
CA PRO A 140 0.67 22.90 -2.85
C PRO A 140 1.27 21.97 -3.95
N SER A 141 2.55 21.67 -3.90
CA SER A 141 3.22 20.76 -4.84
C SER A 141 3.11 19.29 -4.44
N VAL A 142 2.55 18.98 -3.29
CA VAL A 142 2.34 17.62 -2.80
C VAL A 142 0.85 17.29 -2.66
N VAL A 143 0.50 16.03 -2.84
CA VAL A 143 -0.88 15.54 -2.72
C VAL A 143 -1.11 15.05 -1.30
N ASP A 144 -2.05 15.68 -0.57
CA ASP A 144 -2.51 15.19 0.73
C ASP A 144 -3.51 14.04 0.53
N VAL A 145 -3.03 12.81 0.72
CA VAL A 145 -3.85 11.60 0.52
C VAL A 145 -5.11 11.63 1.42
N ALA A 146 -5.00 12.10 2.65
CA ALA A 146 -6.15 12.11 3.57
C ALA A 146 -7.23 13.11 3.13
N ALA A 147 -6.85 14.22 2.51
CA ALA A 147 -7.80 15.22 2.00
C ALA A 147 -8.53 14.74 0.74
N GLU A 148 -7.81 14.06 -0.16
CA GLU A 148 -8.29 13.80 -1.53
C GLU A 148 -8.91 12.39 -1.72
N ILE A 149 -8.42 11.38 -0.99
CA ILE A 149 -8.75 9.98 -1.26
C ILE A 149 -10.23 9.65 -1.05
N LEU A 150 -10.90 10.32 -0.09
CA LEU A 150 -12.32 10.06 0.17
C LEU A 150 -13.24 10.52 -0.97
N GLY A 151 -12.80 11.48 -1.77
CA GLY A 151 -13.49 11.94 -2.96
C GLY A 151 -13.46 10.94 -4.12
N GLN A 152 -12.55 9.98 -4.09
CA GLN A 152 -12.37 9.02 -5.16
C GLN A 152 -13.45 7.92 -5.16
N PRO A 153 -13.83 7.43 -6.37
CA PRO A 153 -14.79 6.33 -6.49
C PRO A 153 -14.29 5.02 -5.85
N ASP A 154 -15.22 4.21 -5.33
CA ASP A 154 -14.94 2.83 -4.86
C ASP A 154 -14.81 1.83 -6.02
N ALA A 155 -14.78 2.28 -7.26
CA ALA A 155 -14.71 1.48 -8.47
C ALA A 155 -13.27 1.44 -9.01
N LEU A 156 -12.77 0.26 -9.32
CA LEU A 156 -11.47 0.10 -9.96
C LEU A 156 -11.46 0.78 -11.34
N PRO A 157 -10.42 1.57 -11.67
CA PRO A 157 -10.39 2.36 -12.91
C PRO A 157 -10.18 1.52 -14.17
N GLY A 158 -9.76 0.26 -14.02
CA GLY A 158 -9.45 -0.62 -15.15
C GLY A 158 -9.37 -2.10 -14.79
N PRO A 159 -8.94 -2.94 -15.74
CA PRO A 159 -8.69 -4.36 -15.51
C PRO A 159 -7.58 -4.59 -14.49
N VAL A 160 -7.73 -5.61 -13.64
CA VAL A 160 -6.79 -5.95 -12.55
C VAL A 160 -6.21 -7.35 -12.66
N ASP A 161 -6.27 -7.96 -13.85
CA ASP A 161 -5.75 -9.32 -14.11
C ASP A 161 -4.22 -9.40 -13.94
N HIS A 162 -3.54 -8.28 -14.09
CA HIS A 162 -2.09 -8.14 -13.92
C HIS A 162 -1.67 -8.15 -12.44
N VAL A 163 -2.57 -7.86 -11.50
CA VAL A 163 -2.27 -7.85 -10.06
C VAL A 163 -2.19 -9.28 -9.52
N ARG A 164 -0.96 -9.78 -9.43
CA ARG A 164 -0.65 -11.14 -8.98
C ARG A 164 0.77 -11.18 -8.40
N PRO A 165 1.09 -12.15 -7.51
CA PRO A 165 2.42 -12.21 -6.89
C PRO A 165 3.59 -12.25 -7.89
N GLU A 166 3.40 -12.96 -9.01
CA GLU A 166 4.44 -13.13 -10.03
C GLU A 166 4.74 -11.85 -10.83
N ALA A 167 3.84 -10.86 -10.78
CA ALA A 167 4.06 -9.56 -11.40
C ALA A 167 5.13 -8.73 -10.66
N LEU A 168 5.35 -9.00 -9.37
CA LEU A 168 6.44 -8.43 -8.59
C LEU A 168 7.67 -9.32 -8.73
N SER A 169 8.62 -8.91 -9.55
CA SER A 169 9.78 -9.72 -9.91
C SER A 169 10.76 -9.94 -8.75
N ALA A 170 11.68 -10.89 -8.90
CA ALA A 170 12.74 -11.09 -7.90
C ALA A 170 13.76 -9.96 -7.90
N ALA A 171 13.86 -9.18 -8.99
CA ALA A 171 14.73 -8.01 -9.08
C ALA A 171 14.15 -6.85 -8.26
N ASP A 172 12.82 -6.59 -8.37
CA ASP A 172 12.10 -5.61 -7.56
C ASP A 172 12.24 -5.90 -6.06
N VAL A 173 12.25 -7.19 -5.71
CA VAL A 173 12.44 -7.69 -4.34
C VAL A 173 13.85 -7.43 -3.83
N ALA A 174 14.89 -7.63 -4.65
CA ALA A 174 16.28 -7.46 -4.25
C ALA A 174 16.67 -5.98 -4.07
N ALA A 175 16.19 -5.12 -4.98
CA ALA A 175 16.38 -3.69 -4.94
C ALA A 175 15.82 -3.08 -3.64
N ASP A 176 14.61 -3.49 -3.28
CA ASP A 176 13.87 -3.04 -2.11
C ASP A 176 14.53 -3.47 -0.77
N GLU A 177 15.16 -4.66 -0.73
CA GLU A 177 15.92 -5.12 0.44
C GLU A 177 17.19 -4.29 0.68
N ASP A 178 17.83 -3.79 -0.38
CA ASP A 178 19.03 -2.95 -0.26
C ASP A 178 18.67 -1.52 0.16
N ALA A 179 17.58 -0.95 -0.34
CA ALA A 179 17.03 0.33 0.11
C ALA A 179 16.63 0.28 1.59
N ALA A 180 15.97 -0.78 2.04
CA ALA A 180 15.59 -0.98 3.44
C ALA A 180 16.80 -1.10 4.38
N ARG A 181 17.94 -1.64 3.90
CA ARG A 181 19.19 -1.70 4.68
C ARG A 181 19.88 -0.33 4.79
N GLN A 182 19.75 0.52 3.78
CA GLN A 182 20.32 1.88 3.79
C GLN A 182 19.52 2.82 4.70
N ASP A 183 18.19 2.63 4.78
CA ASP A 183 17.29 3.42 5.63
C ASP A 183 17.48 3.15 7.14
N GLY A 184 18.10 2.02 7.50
CA GLY A 184 18.40 1.64 8.90
C GLY A 184 19.49 2.45 9.59
N GLN A 185 20.01 3.52 8.97
CA GLN A 185 21.07 4.39 9.50
C GLN A 185 20.55 5.75 9.99
N ASP A 186 19.26 6.01 9.93
CA ASP A 186 18.68 7.26 10.46
C ASP A 186 18.64 7.24 12.00
N ASP A 187 18.88 8.40 12.62
CA ASP A 187 19.01 8.64 14.09
C ASP A 187 17.78 8.19 14.93
N ASP A 188 16.70 7.79 14.30
CA ASP A 188 15.41 7.44 14.93
C ASP A 188 15.18 5.90 15.04
N GLY A 189 16.19 5.11 14.72
CA GLY A 189 16.18 3.64 14.79
C GLY A 189 15.53 2.94 13.58
N PRO A 190 15.82 1.65 13.37
CA PRO A 190 15.31 0.90 12.23
C PRO A 190 13.80 0.73 12.34
N ARG A 191 13.06 1.39 11.46
CA ARG A 191 11.61 1.22 11.33
C ARG A 191 11.35 0.29 10.15
N PRO A 192 10.65 -0.85 10.35
CA PRO A 192 10.32 -1.71 9.23
C PRO A 192 9.39 -0.96 8.27
N ARG A 193 9.91 -0.71 7.07
CA ARG A 193 9.14 -0.09 5.99
C ARG A 193 8.45 -1.15 5.15
N LEU A 194 7.29 -0.80 4.59
CA LEU A 194 6.65 -1.65 3.61
C LEU A 194 7.49 -1.63 2.33
N THR A 195 7.84 -2.81 1.86
CA THR A 195 8.63 -3.00 0.66
C THR A 195 7.81 -3.72 -0.41
N TRP A 196 8.20 -3.61 -1.68
CA TRP A 196 7.56 -4.38 -2.75
C TRP A 196 7.75 -5.90 -2.56
N ALA A 197 8.88 -6.31 -1.97
CA ALA A 197 9.08 -7.69 -1.50
C ALA A 197 8.05 -8.11 -0.46
N GLY A 198 7.81 -7.25 0.54
CA GLY A 198 6.76 -7.43 1.52
C GLY A 198 5.38 -7.49 0.88
N MET A 199 5.11 -6.62 -0.09
CA MET A 199 3.84 -6.61 -0.81
C MET A 199 3.62 -7.87 -1.64
N ARG A 200 4.67 -8.45 -2.24
CA ARG A 200 4.60 -9.76 -2.90
C ARG A 200 4.12 -10.85 -1.93
N ALA A 201 4.72 -10.93 -0.74
CA ALA A 201 4.31 -11.89 0.29
C ALA A 201 2.84 -11.68 0.73
N VAL A 202 2.37 -10.44 0.75
CA VAL A 202 0.96 -10.09 0.99
C VAL A 202 0.06 -10.64 -0.11
N LEU A 203 0.40 -10.43 -1.39
CA LEU A 203 -0.36 -10.97 -2.52
C LEU A 203 -0.40 -12.50 -2.49
N GLU A 204 0.72 -13.18 -2.17
CA GLU A 204 0.78 -14.64 -1.99
C GLU A 204 -0.14 -15.13 -0.86
N ALA A 205 -0.20 -14.40 0.25
CA ALA A 205 -1.10 -14.72 1.35
C ALA A 205 -2.56 -14.59 0.92
N TRP A 206 -2.92 -13.51 0.24
CA TRP A 206 -4.28 -13.29 -0.25
C TRP A 206 -4.68 -14.29 -1.35
N ASP A 207 -3.76 -14.65 -2.25
CA ASP A 207 -4.01 -15.67 -3.27
C ASP A 207 -4.30 -17.03 -2.65
N ALA A 208 -3.62 -17.34 -1.55
CA ALA A 208 -3.88 -18.53 -0.73
C ALA A 208 -5.12 -18.40 0.19
N GLY A 209 -5.86 -17.29 0.14
CA GLY A 209 -7.06 -17.04 0.97
C GLY A 209 -6.77 -16.80 2.45
N ARG A 210 -5.56 -16.33 2.77
CA ARG A 210 -5.12 -16.04 4.16
C ARG A 210 -5.16 -14.54 4.43
N ALA A 211 -5.51 -14.17 5.67
CA ALA A 211 -5.33 -12.80 6.16
C ALA A 211 -3.83 -12.52 6.41
N VAL A 212 -3.45 -11.27 6.24
CA VAL A 212 -2.09 -10.77 6.53
C VAL A 212 -2.09 -10.13 7.90
N GLN A 213 -1.14 -10.54 8.74
CA GLN A 213 -0.88 -9.90 10.03
C GLN A 213 0.11 -8.76 9.81
N VAL A 214 -0.39 -7.54 9.91
CA VAL A 214 0.43 -6.33 9.81
C VAL A 214 1.13 -6.10 11.14
N ARG A 215 2.45 -6.00 11.11
CA ARG A 215 3.28 -5.71 12.29
C ARG A 215 4.04 -4.43 12.03
N PRO A 216 3.85 -3.40 12.89
CA PRO A 216 4.63 -2.17 12.82
C PRO A 216 6.11 -2.39 13.11
#